data_21c9ce9d812edf94aa56b16ef4a73561
#
_entry.id   21c9ce9d812edf94aa56b16ef4a73561
#
_cell.length_a   1.000
_cell.length_b   1.000
_cell.length_c   1.000
_cell.angle_alpha   90.00
_cell.angle_beta   90.00
_cell.angle_gamma   90.00
#
_symmetry.space_group_name_H-M   'P 1'
#
loop_
_entity.id
_entity.type
_entity.pdbx_description
1 polymer ?
#
loop_
_entity_poly.entity_id
_entity_poly.type
_entity_poly.pdbx_seq_one_letter_code
_entity_poly.pdbx_strand_id
1 'polypeptide(L)'
;MEYIVLETGLGGRLDATSSVEPVACVITSIGLDHMEYLGDTVEQIAGEKAGIIRPEVPVFFAQTAPESDSVIEKTAEKEGCFCKKIGKDAYEILGIEDKHIAFSCASAYYGTTTWKLNNIGTYQPGNALLAMEVMRYLFKENGHPQEWRTALARVKWAGRMEEILPKVYVDGAHNVSAIQAFARSVPKNPDGNIILFSAVKDKE
;
A
#
# COMPACT_ATOMS: atom_id res chain seq x y z
N MET A 1 -14.98 20.01 3.23
CA MET A 1 -14.02 18.91 2.96
C MET A 1 -12.65 19.55 2.92
N GLU A 2 -11.74 19.13 3.76
CA GLU A 2 -10.40 19.74 3.86
C GLU A 2 -9.37 19.05 3.00
N TYR A 3 -9.50 17.73 2.81
CA TYR A 3 -8.59 16.90 2.03
C TYR A 3 -9.35 15.97 1.11
N ILE A 4 -8.75 15.66 -0.03
CA ILE A 4 -9.21 14.66 -1.00
C ILE A 4 -8.07 13.69 -1.23
N VAL A 5 -8.36 12.39 -1.20
CA VAL A 5 -7.45 11.33 -1.64
C VAL A 5 -7.85 10.90 -3.04
N LEU A 6 -6.94 11.03 -4.00
CA LEU A 6 -7.14 10.62 -5.38
C LEU A 6 -6.30 9.39 -5.67
N GLU A 7 -6.92 8.32 -6.13
CA GLU A 7 -6.25 7.12 -6.60
C GLU A 7 -6.11 7.16 -8.12
N THR A 8 -4.90 6.91 -8.64
CA THR A 8 -4.66 6.80 -10.08
C THR A 8 -5.34 5.55 -10.63
N GLY A 9 -6.00 5.68 -11.77
CA GLY A 9 -6.64 4.54 -12.44
C GLY A 9 -5.60 3.60 -13.08
N LEU A 10 -4.60 4.17 -13.78
CA LEU A 10 -3.53 3.41 -14.44
C LEU A 10 -2.22 4.22 -14.51
N GLY A 11 -1.13 3.58 -14.11
CA GLY A 11 0.20 4.21 -14.16
C GLY A 11 0.34 5.39 -13.19
N GLY A 12 0.37 6.60 -13.69
CA GLY A 12 0.48 7.85 -12.93
C GLY A 12 0.73 9.05 -13.82
N ARG A 13 1.77 9.01 -14.65
CA ARG A 13 2.22 10.13 -15.51
C ARG A 13 1.10 10.73 -16.35
N LEU A 14 0.32 9.88 -17.02
CA LEU A 14 -0.75 10.26 -17.95
C LEU A 14 -2.15 10.05 -17.36
N ASP A 15 -2.23 9.75 -16.08
CA ASP A 15 -3.50 9.57 -15.39
C ASP A 15 -4.23 10.92 -15.21
N ALA A 16 -5.55 10.91 -15.31
CA ALA A 16 -6.37 12.12 -15.17
C ALA A 16 -6.18 12.81 -13.80
N THR A 17 -5.88 12.05 -12.74
CA THR A 17 -5.58 12.58 -11.41
C THR A 17 -4.34 13.46 -11.38
N SER A 18 -3.44 13.32 -12.37
CA SER A 18 -2.23 14.13 -12.50
C SER A 18 -2.48 15.59 -12.92
N SER A 19 -3.74 15.95 -13.21
CA SER A 19 -4.14 17.35 -13.45
C SER A 19 -4.33 18.17 -12.16
N VAL A 20 -4.30 17.51 -11.00
CA VAL A 20 -4.46 18.16 -9.69
C VAL A 20 -3.09 18.40 -9.05
N GLU A 21 -2.92 19.56 -8.39
CA GLU A 21 -1.74 19.88 -7.58
C GLU A 21 -1.84 19.16 -6.22
N PRO A 22 -1.03 18.13 -5.96
CA PRO A 22 -1.11 17.37 -4.73
C PRO A 22 -0.34 18.06 -3.59
N VAL A 23 -0.76 17.81 -2.35
CA VAL A 23 -0.01 18.20 -1.13
C VAL A 23 0.93 17.08 -0.65
N ALA A 24 0.75 15.87 -1.14
CA ALA A 24 1.64 14.74 -0.94
C ALA A 24 1.40 13.71 -2.06
N CYS A 25 2.46 13.04 -2.50
CA CYS A 25 2.42 11.92 -3.42
C CYS A 25 2.69 10.62 -2.67
N VAL A 26 1.88 9.60 -2.97
CA VAL A 26 2.00 8.29 -2.33
C VAL A 26 2.11 7.21 -3.40
N ILE A 27 3.15 6.37 -3.32
CA ILE A 27 3.34 5.23 -4.21
C ILE A 27 3.36 3.97 -3.35
N THR A 28 2.40 3.10 -3.56
CA THR A 28 2.30 1.80 -2.91
C THR A 28 3.28 0.79 -3.52
N SER A 29 3.11 -0.50 -3.28
CA SER A 29 3.98 -1.52 -3.87
C SER A 29 3.94 -1.49 -5.40
N ILE A 30 5.10 -1.72 -6.02
CA ILE A 30 5.26 -1.83 -7.46
C ILE A 30 5.50 -3.29 -7.82
N GLY A 31 4.81 -3.77 -8.85
CA GLY A 31 4.98 -5.11 -9.42
C GLY A 31 4.72 -5.08 -10.91
N LEU A 32 5.03 -6.17 -11.58
CA LEU A 32 4.69 -6.34 -13.00
C LEU A 32 3.18 -6.45 -13.13
N ASP A 33 2.58 -5.45 -13.73
CA ASP A 33 1.15 -5.36 -14.03
C ASP A 33 0.93 -4.36 -15.17
N HIS A 34 -0.10 -4.58 -15.98
CA HIS A 34 -0.44 -3.72 -17.12
C HIS A 34 0.77 -3.47 -18.06
N MET A 35 1.56 -4.49 -18.32
CA MET A 35 2.82 -4.40 -19.05
C MET A 35 2.63 -3.83 -20.47
N GLU A 36 1.50 -4.12 -21.10
CA GLU A 36 1.14 -3.57 -22.42
C GLU A 36 1.13 -2.03 -22.44
N TYR A 37 0.82 -1.38 -21.31
CA TYR A 37 0.70 0.08 -21.20
C TYR A 37 1.83 0.73 -20.42
N LEU A 38 2.37 0.06 -19.41
CA LEU A 38 3.32 0.66 -18.47
C LEU A 38 4.78 0.23 -18.70
N GLY A 39 4.98 -0.77 -19.57
CA GLY A 39 6.30 -1.30 -19.90
C GLY A 39 6.58 -2.68 -19.29
N ASP A 40 7.65 -3.31 -19.80
CA ASP A 40 7.98 -4.72 -19.57
C ASP A 40 8.90 -4.93 -18.37
N THR A 41 9.38 -3.85 -17.73
CA THR A 41 10.26 -3.93 -16.58
C THR A 41 9.72 -3.17 -15.37
N VAL A 42 10.17 -3.57 -14.19
CA VAL A 42 9.78 -2.93 -12.92
C VAL A 42 10.19 -1.45 -12.91
N GLU A 43 11.32 -1.11 -13.52
CA GLU A 43 11.81 0.26 -13.63
C GLU A 43 10.91 1.13 -14.52
N GLN A 44 10.45 0.58 -15.65
CA GLN A 44 9.53 1.29 -16.54
C GLN A 44 8.20 1.57 -15.83
N ILE A 45 7.63 0.55 -15.20
CA ILE A 45 6.40 0.69 -14.41
C ILE A 45 6.58 1.69 -13.25
N ALA A 46 7.74 1.63 -12.56
CA ALA A 46 8.09 2.59 -11.53
C ALA A 46 8.18 4.02 -12.08
N GLY A 47 8.74 4.20 -13.27
CA GLY A 47 8.83 5.49 -13.96
C GLY A 47 7.47 6.09 -14.30
N GLU A 48 6.52 5.25 -14.77
CA GLU A 48 5.15 5.70 -15.04
C GLU A 48 4.41 6.08 -13.74
N LYS A 49 4.59 5.31 -12.67
CA LYS A 49 4.00 5.63 -11.35
C LYS A 49 4.65 6.86 -10.72
N ALA A 50 5.97 7.00 -10.80
CA ALA A 50 6.70 8.17 -10.33
C ALA A 50 6.33 9.47 -11.10
N GLY A 51 5.65 9.34 -12.24
CA GLY A 51 5.11 10.47 -12.99
C GLY A 51 4.05 11.29 -12.25
N ILE A 52 3.56 10.85 -11.08
CA ILE A 52 2.71 11.67 -10.21
C ILE A 52 3.50 12.67 -9.35
N ILE A 53 4.81 12.49 -9.23
CA ILE A 53 5.68 13.34 -8.40
C ILE A 53 5.70 14.75 -9.01
N ARG A 54 5.52 15.75 -8.16
CA ARG A 54 5.53 17.17 -8.53
C ARG A 54 6.66 17.89 -7.80
N PRO A 55 7.22 18.97 -8.38
CA PRO A 55 8.29 19.73 -7.76
C PRO A 55 7.96 20.12 -6.31
N GLU A 56 8.93 19.89 -5.41
CA GLU A 56 8.85 20.24 -3.98
C GLU A 56 7.72 19.55 -3.17
N VAL A 57 6.92 18.68 -3.79
CA VAL A 57 5.84 17.94 -3.10
C VAL A 57 6.42 16.69 -2.42
N PRO A 58 6.13 16.44 -1.13
CA PRO A 58 6.65 15.27 -0.43
C PRO A 58 6.16 13.96 -1.05
N VAL A 59 7.07 12.99 -1.13
CA VAL A 59 6.82 11.65 -1.67
C VAL A 59 6.99 10.61 -0.57
N PHE A 60 6.01 9.74 -0.46
CA PHE A 60 6.03 8.57 0.42
C PHE A 60 5.85 7.32 -0.42
N PHE A 61 6.68 6.32 -0.21
CA PHE A 61 6.52 5.08 -0.98
C PHE A 61 6.88 3.83 -0.18
N ALA A 62 6.22 2.73 -0.52
CA ALA A 62 6.50 1.42 0.06
C ALA A 62 7.72 0.80 -0.62
N GLN A 63 8.67 0.32 0.16
CA GLN A 63 9.81 -0.45 -0.34
C GLN A 63 9.32 -1.69 -1.08
N THR A 64 9.77 -1.88 -2.31
CA THR A 64 9.39 -3.04 -3.12
C THR A 64 10.63 -3.80 -3.61
N ALA A 65 11.35 -3.28 -4.57
CA ALA A 65 12.58 -3.82 -5.13
C ALA A 65 13.61 -2.70 -5.33
N PRO A 66 14.91 -2.97 -5.25
CA PRO A 66 15.95 -1.94 -5.38
C PRO A 66 15.82 -1.13 -6.68
N GLU A 67 15.43 -1.79 -7.76
CA GLU A 67 15.30 -1.20 -9.09
C GLU A 67 14.17 -0.16 -9.11
N SER A 68 12.97 -0.52 -8.66
CA SER A 68 11.82 0.40 -8.56
C SER A 68 12.05 1.51 -7.55
N ASP A 69 12.61 1.16 -6.38
CA ASP A 69 12.91 2.12 -5.32
C ASP A 69 13.86 3.21 -5.84
N SER A 70 14.92 2.81 -6.56
CA SER A 70 15.89 3.73 -7.15
C SER A 70 15.26 4.71 -8.15
N VAL A 71 14.29 4.27 -8.95
CA VAL A 71 13.58 5.14 -9.89
C VAL A 71 12.78 6.22 -9.15
N ILE A 72 12.06 5.83 -8.09
CA ILE A 72 11.27 6.78 -7.30
C ILE A 72 12.20 7.78 -6.58
N GLU A 73 13.26 7.30 -5.93
CA GLU A 73 14.22 8.12 -5.21
C GLU A 73 14.89 9.15 -6.14
N LYS A 74 15.37 8.73 -7.31
CA LYS A 74 15.98 9.63 -8.31
C LYS A 74 14.98 10.65 -8.86
N THR A 75 13.72 10.24 -9.06
CA THR A 75 12.70 11.18 -9.52
C THR A 75 12.39 12.22 -8.44
N ALA A 76 12.25 11.81 -7.20
CA ALA A 76 12.02 12.70 -6.08
C ALA A 76 13.20 13.67 -5.87
N GLU A 77 14.44 13.20 -5.98
CA GLU A 77 15.64 14.02 -5.90
C GLU A 77 15.67 15.08 -7.02
N LYS A 78 15.40 14.66 -8.26
CA LYS A 78 15.35 15.56 -9.42
C LYS A 78 14.30 16.67 -9.25
N GLU A 79 13.15 16.35 -8.66
CA GLU A 79 12.06 17.31 -8.42
C GLU A 79 12.20 18.07 -7.08
N GLY A 80 13.33 17.90 -6.36
CA GLY A 80 13.58 18.59 -5.09
C GLY A 80 12.67 18.17 -3.93
N CYS A 81 12.12 16.96 -3.97
CA CYS A 81 11.12 16.50 -3.04
C CYS A 81 11.72 15.92 -1.75
N PHE A 82 11.07 16.16 -0.61
CA PHE A 82 11.24 15.28 0.54
C PHE A 82 10.75 13.87 0.15
N CYS A 83 11.60 12.87 0.32
CA CYS A 83 11.29 11.49 -0.05
C CYS A 83 11.42 10.56 1.14
N LYS A 84 10.36 9.79 1.43
CA LYS A 84 10.35 8.81 2.53
C LYS A 84 9.97 7.44 2.05
N LYS A 85 10.92 6.51 2.12
CA LYS A 85 10.70 5.09 1.89
C LYS A 85 10.24 4.40 3.18
N ILE A 86 9.20 3.59 3.08
CA ILE A 86 8.70 2.73 4.17
C ILE A 86 9.24 1.32 3.95
N GLY A 87 10.23 0.94 4.76
CA GLY A 87 10.88 -0.36 4.71
C GLY A 87 9.97 -1.51 5.19
N LYS A 88 10.36 -2.71 4.84
CA LYS A 88 9.67 -3.94 5.29
C LYS A 88 9.88 -4.21 6.78
N ASP A 89 10.91 -3.63 7.37
CA ASP A 89 11.28 -3.67 8.79
C ASP A 89 10.66 -2.53 9.62
N ALA A 90 9.91 -1.63 8.97
CA ALA A 90 9.28 -0.50 9.64
C ALA A 90 8.07 -0.89 10.50
N TYR A 91 7.60 -2.13 10.39
CA TYR A 91 6.51 -2.69 11.20
C TYR A 91 6.72 -4.19 11.41
N GLU A 92 6.07 -4.71 12.44
CA GLU A 92 6.05 -6.14 12.77
C GLU A 92 4.61 -6.60 12.98
N ILE A 93 4.23 -7.72 12.36
CA ILE A 93 2.94 -8.37 12.58
C ILE A 93 3.04 -9.17 13.88
N LEU A 94 2.23 -8.80 14.87
CA LEU A 94 2.20 -9.43 16.19
C LEU A 94 1.27 -10.66 16.22
N GLY A 95 0.24 -10.67 15.38
CA GLY A 95 -0.68 -11.79 15.28
C GLY A 95 -1.91 -11.46 14.42
N ILE A 96 -2.65 -12.51 14.08
CA ILE A 96 -3.92 -12.43 13.36
C ILE A 96 -4.94 -13.20 14.21
N GLU A 97 -5.93 -12.50 14.74
CA GLU A 97 -6.99 -13.06 15.59
C GLU A 97 -8.34 -12.43 15.24
N ASP A 98 -9.40 -13.22 15.26
CA ASP A 98 -10.77 -12.74 15.07
C ASP A 98 -10.95 -11.77 13.89
N LYS A 99 -10.35 -12.10 12.73
CA LYS A 99 -10.41 -11.28 11.50
C LYS A 99 -9.66 -9.95 11.58
N HIS A 100 -8.82 -9.77 12.59
CA HIS A 100 -8.00 -8.60 12.79
C HIS A 100 -6.52 -8.98 12.74
N ILE A 101 -5.73 -8.12 12.10
CA ILE A 101 -4.28 -8.17 12.17
C ILE A 101 -3.78 -7.14 13.18
N ALA A 102 -2.98 -7.59 14.13
CA ALA A 102 -2.30 -6.73 15.08
C ALA A 102 -0.85 -6.51 14.64
N PHE A 103 -0.36 -5.28 14.70
CA PHE A 103 1.00 -4.94 14.33
C PHE A 103 1.57 -3.81 15.21
N SER A 104 2.88 -3.72 15.28
CA SER A 104 3.63 -2.63 15.89
C SER A 104 4.40 -1.85 14.83
N CYS A 105 4.75 -0.60 15.12
CA CYS A 105 5.58 0.22 14.26
C CYS A 105 6.96 0.44 14.92
N ALA A 106 8.03 0.38 14.13
CA ALA A 106 9.39 0.57 14.62
C ALA A 106 9.70 2.02 15.00
N SER A 107 8.90 3.00 14.53
CA SER A 107 9.13 4.41 14.81
C SER A 107 8.76 4.77 16.26
N ALA A 108 9.67 5.43 16.97
CA ALA A 108 9.44 5.96 18.31
C ALA A 108 8.27 6.96 18.39
N TYR A 109 7.92 7.61 17.30
CA TYR A 109 6.74 8.51 17.23
C TYR A 109 5.44 7.79 17.59
N TYR A 110 5.30 6.53 17.18
CA TYR A 110 4.11 5.72 17.47
C TYR A 110 4.20 5.00 18.81
N GLY A 111 5.33 5.07 19.49
CA GLY A 111 5.59 4.43 20.77
C GLY A 111 5.50 2.90 20.67
N THR A 112 5.19 2.27 21.80
CA THR A 112 4.98 0.81 21.91
C THR A 112 3.53 0.38 21.64
N THR A 113 2.77 1.24 20.95
CA THR A 113 1.34 1.01 20.74
C THR A 113 1.10 -0.11 19.73
N THR A 114 0.24 -1.06 20.10
CA THR A 114 -0.29 -2.06 19.17
C THR A 114 -1.38 -1.43 18.31
N TRP A 115 -1.24 -1.55 17.01
CA TRP A 115 -2.20 -1.13 16.00
C TRP A 115 -3.03 -2.34 15.56
N LYS A 116 -4.27 -2.11 15.17
CA LYS A 116 -5.16 -3.15 14.67
C LYS A 116 -5.82 -2.73 13.37
N LEU A 117 -5.94 -3.68 12.45
CA LEU A 117 -6.72 -3.55 11.21
C LEU A 117 -7.83 -4.59 11.21
N ASN A 118 -9.02 -4.22 10.80
CA ASN A 118 -10.13 -5.13 10.58
C ASN A 118 -9.97 -5.82 9.20
N ASN A 119 -8.88 -6.56 9.07
CA ASN A 119 -8.47 -7.28 7.87
C ASN A 119 -7.38 -8.30 8.25
N ILE A 120 -7.24 -9.38 7.50
CA ILE A 120 -6.21 -10.40 7.71
C ILE A 120 -5.12 -10.40 6.65
N GLY A 121 -5.18 -9.49 5.69
CA GLY A 121 -4.16 -9.35 4.64
C GLY A 121 -2.82 -8.89 5.21
N THR A 122 -1.80 -9.74 5.14
CA THR A 122 -0.47 -9.47 5.71
C THR A 122 0.27 -8.29 5.05
N TYR A 123 -0.23 -7.79 3.91
CA TYR A 123 0.26 -6.60 3.22
C TYR A 123 -0.37 -5.30 3.74
N GLN A 124 -1.48 -5.36 4.44
CA GLN A 124 -2.22 -4.19 4.90
C GLN A 124 -1.52 -3.37 6.00
N PRO A 125 -0.75 -3.96 6.94
CA PRO A 125 0.05 -3.15 7.87
C PRO A 125 1.02 -2.20 7.18
N GLY A 126 1.67 -2.62 6.10
CA GLY A 126 2.53 -1.75 5.30
C GLY A 126 1.77 -0.59 4.66
N ASN A 127 0.60 -0.86 4.08
CA ASN A 127 -0.28 0.17 3.51
C ASN A 127 -0.77 1.15 4.60
N ALA A 128 -1.15 0.64 5.76
CA ALA A 128 -1.57 1.46 6.89
C ALA A 128 -0.44 2.36 7.38
N LEU A 129 0.78 1.81 7.55
CA LEU A 129 1.92 2.60 7.97
C LEU A 129 2.28 3.69 6.95
N LEU A 130 2.19 3.38 5.65
CA LEU A 130 2.39 4.37 4.59
C LEU A 130 1.40 5.55 4.74
N ALA A 131 0.12 5.26 4.95
CA ALA A 131 -0.90 6.28 5.21
C ALA A 131 -0.62 7.07 6.49
N MET A 132 -0.22 6.39 7.57
CA MET A 132 0.11 7.02 8.84
C MET A 132 1.30 8.00 8.72
N GLU A 133 2.31 7.65 7.94
CA GLU A 133 3.48 8.52 7.72
C GLU A 133 3.11 9.78 6.91
N VAL A 134 2.19 9.67 5.96
CA VAL A 134 1.63 10.84 5.26
C VAL A 134 0.87 11.73 6.23
N MET A 135 -0.02 11.16 7.03
CA MET A 135 -0.79 11.89 8.04
C MET A 135 0.13 12.59 9.05
N ARG A 136 1.16 11.89 9.53
CA ARG A 136 2.17 12.47 10.42
C ARG A 136 2.86 13.67 9.80
N TYR A 137 3.22 13.59 8.52
CA TYR A 137 3.87 14.70 7.80
C TYR A 137 2.94 15.91 7.64
N LEU A 138 1.70 15.67 7.23
CA LEU A 138 0.74 16.73 6.97
C LEU A 138 0.25 17.42 8.24
N PHE A 139 0.01 16.67 9.31
CA PHE A 139 -0.57 17.21 10.54
C PHE A 139 0.47 17.58 11.60
N LYS A 140 1.70 17.07 11.51
CA LYS A 140 2.80 17.39 12.45
C LYS A 140 2.34 17.29 13.91
N GLU A 141 2.48 18.39 14.68
CA GLU A 141 2.08 18.48 16.08
C GLU A 141 0.57 18.40 16.31
N ASN A 142 -0.23 18.66 15.27
CA ASN A 142 -1.70 18.56 15.31
C ASN A 142 -2.18 17.13 14.96
N GLY A 143 -1.28 16.17 14.83
CA GLY A 143 -1.63 14.78 14.60
C GLY A 143 -2.22 14.12 15.85
N HIS A 144 -3.25 13.30 15.66
CA HIS A 144 -3.95 12.57 16.71
C HIS A 144 -3.80 11.05 16.53
N PRO A 145 -2.66 10.42 16.90
CA PRO A 145 -2.42 8.99 16.67
C PRO A 145 -3.51 8.07 17.27
N GLN A 146 -4.15 8.48 18.37
CA GLN A 146 -5.25 7.69 18.96
C GLN A 146 -6.50 7.66 18.07
N GLU A 147 -6.81 8.77 17.39
CA GLU A 147 -7.90 8.82 16.43
C GLU A 147 -7.59 7.97 15.20
N TRP A 148 -6.35 8.02 14.70
CA TRP A 148 -5.89 7.19 13.59
C TRP A 148 -5.98 5.70 13.93
N ARG A 149 -5.60 5.33 15.16
CA ARG A 149 -5.71 3.97 15.67
C ARG A 149 -7.17 3.49 15.67
N THR A 150 -8.08 4.33 16.13
CA THR A 150 -9.51 4.02 16.14
C THR A 150 -10.06 3.89 14.72
N ALA A 151 -9.65 4.78 13.81
CA ALA A 151 -10.06 4.76 12.41
C ALA A 151 -9.57 3.50 11.71
N LEU A 152 -8.28 3.16 11.82
CA LEU A 152 -7.67 1.97 11.21
C LEU A 152 -8.35 0.67 11.68
N ALA A 153 -8.70 0.56 12.97
CA ALA A 153 -9.40 -0.61 13.50
C ALA A 153 -10.83 -0.79 12.93
N ARG A 154 -11.39 0.24 12.31
CA ARG A 154 -12.75 0.23 11.73
C ARG A 154 -12.77 0.14 10.21
N VAL A 155 -11.66 0.42 9.55
CA VAL A 155 -11.59 0.42 8.09
C VAL A 155 -11.91 -0.97 7.56
N LYS A 156 -12.74 -1.01 6.51
CA LYS A 156 -13.06 -2.22 5.75
C LYS A 156 -12.73 -1.98 4.29
N TRP A 157 -12.14 -2.98 3.66
CA TRP A 157 -11.84 -2.99 2.23
C TRP A 157 -12.57 -4.15 1.57
N ALA A 158 -13.58 -3.86 0.79
CA ALA A 158 -14.27 -4.85 -0.02
C ALA A 158 -13.29 -5.51 -1.00
N GLY A 159 -13.34 -6.83 -1.10
CA GLY A 159 -12.50 -7.59 -2.01
C GLY A 159 -11.00 -7.57 -1.68
N ARG A 160 -10.60 -7.33 -0.44
CA ARG A 160 -9.21 -7.43 0.04
C ARG A 160 -9.14 -8.32 1.28
N MET A 161 -8.92 -9.63 1.09
CA MET A 161 -9.01 -10.64 2.16
C MET A 161 -10.32 -10.52 2.96
N GLU A 162 -11.39 -10.18 2.27
CA GLU A 162 -12.71 -10.01 2.86
C GLU A 162 -13.38 -11.36 3.10
N GLU A 163 -13.76 -11.64 4.33
CA GLU A 163 -14.58 -12.81 4.63
C GLU A 163 -16.06 -12.49 4.42
N ILE A 164 -16.61 -12.96 3.30
CA ILE A 164 -18.01 -12.73 2.89
C ILE A 164 -18.99 -13.73 3.52
N LEU A 165 -18.52 -14.93 3.83
CA LEU A 165 -19.20 -15.99 4.56
C LEU A 165 -18.19 -16.71 5.46
N PRO A 166 -18.60 -17.44 6.50
CA PRO A 166 -17.67 -18.17 7.35
C PRO A 166 -16.67 -19.02 6.53
N LYS A 167 -15.37 -18.69 6.64
CA LYS A 167 -14.26 -19.34 5.92
C LYS A 167 -14.27 -19.15 4.39
N VAL A 168 -15.06 -18.22 3.85
CA VAL A 168 -15.08 -17.86 2.44
C VAL A 168 -14.51 -16.46 2.28
N TYR A 169 -13.34 -16.37 1.68
CA TYR A 169 -12.60 -15.12 1.49
C TYR A 169 -12.61 -14.68 0.03
N VAL A 170 -12.73 -13.39 -0.20
CA VAL A 170 -12.60 -12.76 -1.52
C VAL A 170 -11.41 -11.80 -1.49
N ASP A 171 -10.59 -11.89 -2.54
CA ASP A 171 -9.46 -10.97 -2.76
C ASP A 171 -9.35 -10.63 -4.24
N GLY A 172 -8.98 -9.40 -4.54
CA GLY A 172 -8.78 -8.90 -5.90
C GLY A 172 -7.39 -9.20 -6.49
N ALA A 173 -6.62 -10.11 -5.89
CA ALA A 173 -5.31 -10.51 -6.41
C ALA A 173 -5.44 -11.14 -7.80
N HIS A 174 -4.75 -10.56 -8.80
CA HIS A 174 -4.84 -11.00 -10.20
C HIS A 174 -3.49 -10.91 -10.94
N ASN A 175 -2.42 -10.48 -10.28
CA ASN A 175 -1.06 -10.49 -10.79
C ASN A 175 -0.13 -11.26 -9.83
N VAL A 176 1.08 -11.59 -10.28
CA VAL A 176 2.02 -12.44 -9.53
C VAL A 176 2.30 -11.91 -8.13
N SER A 177 2.59 -10.62 -7.97
CA SER A 177 2.91 -10.01 -6.67
C SER A 177 1.71 -10.01 -5.73
N ALA A 178 0.51 -9.73 -6.23
CA ALA A 178 -0.72 -9.74 -5.46
C ALA A 178 -1.10 -11.17 -5.02
N ILE A 179 -0.97 -12.17 -5.92
CA ILE A 179 -1.21 -13.58 -5.58
C ILE A 179 -0.24 -14.08 -4.52
N GLN A 180 1.04 -13.69 -4.58
CA GLN A 180 2.01 -14.02 -3.54
C GLN A 180 1.64 -13.41 -2.19
N ALA A 181 1.15 -12.15 -2.18
CA ALA A 181 0.68 -11.48 -0.96
C ALA A 181 -0.59 -12.16 -0.41
N PHE A 182 -1.54 -12.50 -1.29
CA PHE A 182 -2.73 -13.29 -0.96
C PHE A 182 -2.34 -14.64 -0.34
N ALA A 183 -1.48 -15.41 -0.97
CA ALA A 183 -1.07 -16.73 -0.49
C ALA A 183 -0.44 -16.69 0.92
N ARG A 184 0.30 -15.61 1.24
CA ARG A 184 0.84 -15.39 2.59
C ARG A 184 -0.23 -15.03 3.62
N SER A 185 -1.36 -14.50 3.16
CA SER A 185 -2.46 -14.03 4.00
C SER A 185 -3.54 -15.09 4.26
N VAL A 186 -3.61 -16.12 3.40
CA VAL A 186 -4.61 -17.19 3.52
C VAL A 186 -4.39 -17.97 4.82
N PRO A 187 -5.42 -18.12 5.66
CA PRO A 187 -5.33 -18.93 6.87
C PRO A 187 -4.92 -20.38 6.55
N LYS A 188 -3.99 -20.92 7.32
CA LYS A 188 -3.60 -22.33 7.18
C LYS A 188 -4.74 -23.23 7.63
N ASN A 189 -5.18 -24.14 6.76
CA ASN A 189 -6.21 -25.12 7.06
C ASN A 189 -5.59 -26.53 6.91
N PRO A 190 -5.62 -27.38 7.96
CA PRO A 190 -5.11 -28.75 7.87
C PRO A 190 -5.76 -29.60 6.77
N ASP A 191 -7.04 -29.34 6.50
CA ASP A 191 -7.82 -30.04 5.47
C ASP A 191 -7.62 -29.47 4.07
N GLY A 192 -6.73 -28.48 3.94
CA GLY A 192 -6.46 -27.75 2.70
C GLY A 192 -7.42 -26.60 2.44
N ASN A 193 -7.12 -25.78 1.44
CA ASN A 193 -7.94 -24.67 0.97
C ASN A 193 -8.37 -24.94 -0.48
N ILE A 194 -9.61 -24.55 -0.81
CA ILE A 194 -10.09 -24.53 -2.18
C ILE A 194 -9.94 -23.11 -2.70
N ILE A 195 -9.28 -22.94 -3.83
CA ILE A 195 -9.09 -21.63 -4.47
C ILE A 195 -9.83 -21.61 -5.80
N LEU A 196 -10.76 -20.67 -5.96
CA LEU A 196 -11.34 -20.32 -7.23
C LEU A 196 -10.63 -19.07 -7.75
N PHE A 197 -9.94 -19.20 -8.87
CA PHE A 197 -9.15 -18.11 -9.46
C PHE A 197 -9.66 -17.75 -10.85
N SER A 198 -9.73 -16.45 -11.12
CA SER A 198 -9.98 -15.91 -12.45
C SER A 198 -9.14 -14.67 -12.68
N ALA A 199 -8.53 -14.56 -13.84
CA ALA A 199 -7.80 -13.38 -14.28
C ALA A 199 -8.04 -13.16 -15.78
N VAL A 200 -7.84 -11.95 -16.26
CA VAL A 200 -7.83 -11.64 -17.68
C VAL A 200 -6.51 -12.10 -18.32
N LYS A 201 -6.53 -12.34 -19.63
CA LYS A 201 -5.43 -12.99 -20.37
C LYS A 201 -4.09 -12.23 -20.30
N ASP A 202 -4.13 -10.91 -20.10
CA ASP A 202 -2.95 -10.04 -20.02
C ASP A 202 -2.23 -10.09 -18.64
N LYS A 203 -2.65 -10.98 -17.75
CA LYS A 203 -2.12 -11.17 -16.38
C LYS A 203 -1.31 -12.47 -16.27
N GLU A 204 -0.32 -12.67 -17.13
CA GLU A 204 0.61 -13.80 -17.04
C GLU A 204 1.66 -13.66 -15.95
#